data_0dbb8516af6a8f7824519258f7f7dffe
#
_entry.id   0dbb8516af6a8f7824519258f7f7dffe
#
_cell.length_a   1.000
_cell.length_b   1.000
_cell.length_c   1.000
_cell.angle_alpha   90.00
_cell.angle_beta   90.00
_cell.angle_gamma   90.00
#
_symmetry.space_group_name_H-M   'P 1'
#
loop_
_entity.id
_entity.type
_entity.pdbx_description
1 polymer ?
#
loop_
_entity_poly.entity_id
_entity_poly.type
_entity_poly.pdbx_seq_one_letter_code
_entity_poly.pdbx_strand_id
1 'polypeptide(L)'
;PFLYGVGVLLLKPFGLHHILLAMVRFTPAGGIEMVNGQEVAGALNIFYAELKAGLPFSPHVTAFLSQGFMPTFIFGLPAVAYAIYRTARPENRPVIKGLLLSGVLVSVVTGISEPIEFLFLFIAPVLYAFHIVMSGLALMVMALLGVTIGNTDGGILDLLIFGVMQGMSTKWYLLFPVGIAWFAIYFFVFRWYILRHDI
;
A
#
# COMPACT_ATOMS: atom_id res chain seq x y z
N PRO A 1 5.76 -3.88 -11.47
CA PRO A 1 5.19 -3.51 -10.16
C PRO A 1 5.27 -4.62 -9.12
N PHE A 2 4.93 -5.90 -9.46
CA PHE A 2 4.94 -7.01 -8.50
C PHE A 2 6.26 -7.16 -7.75
N LEU A 3 7.37 -7.35 -8.48
CA LEU A 3 8.70 -7.52 -7.87
C LEU A 3 9.13 -6.30 -7.05
N TYR A 4 8.74 -5.11 -7.49
CA TYR A 4 9.01 -3.88 -6.74
C TYR A 4 8.28 -3.88 -5.40
N GLY A 5 6.98 -4.19 -5.37
CA GLY A 5 6.21 -4.29 -4.13
C GLY A 5 6.76 -5.35 -3.17
N VAL A 6 7.11 -6.53 -3.70
CA VAL A 6 7.78 -7.59 -2.93
C VAL A 6 9.09 -7.08 -2.34
N GLY A 7 9.93 -6.42 -3.16
CA GLY A 7 11.22 -5.88 -2.72
C GLY A 7 11.07 -4.81 -1.62
N VAL A 8 10.13 -3.89 -1.77
CA VAL A 8 9.85 -2.85 -0.76
C VAL A 8 9.50 -3.48 0.58
N LEU A 9 8.54 -4.41 0.61
CA LEU A 9 8.11 -5.05 1.86
C LEU A 9 9.16 -5.99 2.46
N LEU A 10 9.94 -6.68 1.61
CA LEU A 10 11.02 -7.55 2.06
C LEU A 10 12.16 -6.76 2.74
N LEU A 11 12.47 -5.57 2.21
CA LEU A 11 13.52 -4.71 2.75
C LEU A 11 13.06 -3.83 3.92
N LYS A 12 11.76 -3.75 4.15
CA LYS A 12 11.14 -2.86 5.13
C LYS A 12 11.59 -3.12 6.58
N PRO A 13 11.68 -4.38 7.07
CA PRO A 13 12.15 -4.66 8.43
C PRO A 13 13.58 -4.21 8.71
N PHE A 14 14.38 -4.07 7.65
CA PHE A 14 15.78 -3.62 7.75
C PHE A 14 15.95 -2.11 7.53
N GLY A 15 14.85 -1.37 7.26
CA GLY A 15 14.89 0.04 6.90
C GLY A 15 15.47 0.34 5.51
N LEU A 16 15.84 -0.68 4.75
CA LEU A 16 16.51 -0.55 3.44
C LEU A 16 15.54 -0.25 2.29
N HIS A 17 14.23 -0.39 2.51
CA HIS A 17 13.22 -0.10 1.49
C HIS A 17 13.27 1.35 0.98
N HIS A 18 13.70 2.31 1.81
CA HIS A 18 13.87 3.70 1.40
C HIS A 18 14.86 3.87 0.25
N ILE A 19 15.88 3.02 0.15
CA ILE A 19 16.85 3.04 -0.96
C ILE A 19 16.13 2.66 -2.25
N LEU A 20 15.34 1.58 -2.23
CA LEU A 20 14.58 1.14 -3.40
C LEU A 20 13.51 2.17 -3.80
N LEU A 21 12.82 2.75 -2.81
CA LEU A 21 11.86 3.83 -3.05
C LEU A 21 12.53 5.05 -3.71
N ALA A 22 13.65 5.52 -3.15
CA ALA A 22 14.37 6.67 -3.69
C ALA A 22 14.88 6.41 -5.11
N MET A 23 15.40 5.23 -5.38
CA MET A 23 15.88 4.84 -6.70
C MET A 23 14.77 4.95 -7.75
N VAL A 24 13.58 4.42 -7.48
CA VAL A 24 12.46 4.47 -8.43
C VAL A 24 11.82 5.87 -8.49
N ARG A 25 11.71 6.56 -7.37
CA ARG A 25 11.05 7.88 -7.30
C ARG A 25 11.83 8.99 -8.00
N PHE A 26 13.18 8.98 -7.91
CA PHE A 26 14.00 10.14 -8.24
C PHE A 26 15.06 9.90 -9.32
N THR A 27 15.26 8.66 -9.78
CA THR A 27 16.28 8.35 -10.79
C THR A 27 15.66 7.77 -12.06
N PRO A 28 16.42 7.66 -13.17
CA PRO A 28 15.96 7.04 -14.40
C PRO A 28 15.44 5.61 -14.27
N ALA A 29 15.74 4.92 -13.17
CA ALA A 29 15.20 3.60 -12.89
C ALA A 29 13.66 3.59 -12.74
N GLY A 30 13.06 4.73 -12.39
CA GLY A 30 11.61 4.92 -12.33
C GLY A 30 10.95 5.41 -13.62
N GLY A 31 11.74 5.57 -14.68
CA GLY A 31 11.30 6.06 -15.98
C GLY A 31 11.90 7.40 -16.34
N ILE A 32 11.82 7.71 -17.64
CA ILE A 32 12.19 9.01 -18.22
C ILE A 32 11.08 9.39 -19.17
N GLU A 33 10.55 10.62 -19.05
CA GLU A 33 9.54 11.15 -19.94
C GLU A 33 9.78 12.62 -20.31
N MET A 34 9.24 13.00 -21.46
CA MET A 34 9.23 14.40 -21.92
C MET A 34 7.94 15.08 -21.45
N VAL A 35 8.05 16.00 -20.51
CA VAL A 35 6.93 16.80 -20.01
C VAL A 35 7.16 18.25 -20.37
N ASN A 36 6.27 18.84 -21.17
CA ASN A 36 6.39 20.23 -21.66
C ASN A 36 7.74 20.55 -22.31
N GLY A 37 8.31 19.59 -23.07
CA GLY A 37 9.58 19.77 -23.77
C GLY A 37 10.83 19.64 -22.89
N GLN A 38 10.69 19.25 -21.62
CA GLN A 38 11.78 18.96 -20.71
C GLN A 38 11.84 17.46 -20.38
N GLU A 39 13.03 16.90 -20.40
CA GLU A 39 13.24 15.54 -19.94
C GLU A 39 13.16 15.47 -18.41
N VAL A 40 12.30 14.60 -17.90
CA VAL A 40 12.08 14.39 -16.48
C VAL A 40 12.34 12.92 -16.16
N ALA A 41 13.16 12.64 -15.14
CA ALA A 41 13.52 11.31 -14.70
C ALA A 41 12.99 11.01 -13.29
N GLY A 42 12.53 9.77 -13.09
CA GLY A 42 12.02 9.26 -11.82
C GLY A 42 10.50 9.37 -11.70
N ALA A 43 9.90 8.28 -11.23
CA ALA A 43 8.45 8.12 -11.22
C ALA A 43 7.71 9.26 -10.49
N LEU A 44 8.23 9.70 -9.35
CA LEU A 44 7.60 10.77 -8.58
C LEU A 44 7.80 12.16 -9.22
N ASN A 45 8.98 12.41 -9.79
CA ASN A 45 9.26 13.66 -10.50
C ASN A 45 8.39 13.80 -11.74
N ILE A 46 8.22 12.73 -12.51
CA ILE A 46 7.35 12.71 -13.70
C ILE A 46 5.91 12.98 -13.28
N PHE A 47 5.41 12.28 -12.27
CA PHE A 47 4.06 12.48 -11.75
C PHE A 47 3.79 13.94 -11.35
N TYR A 48 4.70 14.58 -10.62
CA TYR A 48 4.54 15.98 -10.24
C TYR A 48 4.69 16.95 -11.41
N ALA A 49 5.51 16.63 -12.40
CA ALA A 49 5.61 17.44 -13.62
C ALA A 49 4.30 17.39 -14.43
N GLU A 50 3.71 16.19 -14.59
CA GLU A 50 2.41 16.00 -15.23
C GLU A 50 1.29 16.73 -14.46
N LEU A 51 1.25 16.58 -13.14
CA LEU A 51 0.28 17.26 -12.27
C LEU A 51 0.36 18.78 -12.43
N LYS A 52 1.56 19.34 -12.39
CA LYS A 52 1.79 20.79 -12.56
C LYS A 52 1.41 21.27 -13.95
N ALA A 53 1.59 20.44 -14.96
CA ALA A 53 1.25 20.74 -16.35
C ALA A 53 -0.25 20.55 -16.66
N GLY A 54 -1.03 19.96 -15.75
CA GLY A 54 -2.43 19.61 -15.99
C GLY A 54 -2.60 18.49 -17.02
N LEU A 55 -1.59 17.63 -17.17
CA LEU A 55 -1.58 16.51 -18.10
C LEU A 55 -2.18 15.25 -17.46
N PRO A 56 -2.70 14.30 -18.27
CA PRO A 56 -3.06 12.98 -17.77
C PRO A 56 -1.84 12.26 -17.19
N PHE A 57 -2.04 11.54 -16.10
CA PHE A 57 -0.93 10.81 -15.46
C PHE A 57 -0.56 9.55 -16.23
N SER A 58 0.73 9.31 -16.39
CA SER A 58 1.30 8.14 -17.06
C SER A 58 1.10 6.87 -16.23
N PRO A 59 0.33 5.87 -16.72
CA PRO A 59 0.02 4.68 -15.95
C PRO A 59 1.25 3.84 -15.58
N HIS A 60 2.27 3.81 -16.44
CA HIS A 60 3.49 3.04 -16.18
C HIS A 60 4.37 3.68 -15.10
N VAL A 61 4.29 5.00 -14.94
CA VAL A 61 4.97 5.74 -13.89
C VAL A 61 4.24 5.57 -12.56
N THR A 62 2.94 5.83 -12.53
CA THR A 62 2.12 5.72 -11.31
C THR A 62 2.01 4.28 -10.80
N ALA A 63 2.28 3.26 -11.64
CA ALA A 63 2.33 1.86 -11.25
C ALA A 63 3.30 1.55 -10.10
N PHE A 64 4.29 2.42 -9.87
CA PHE A 64 5.28 2.30 -8.79
C PHE A 64 5.03 3.27 -7.63
N LEU A 65 3.94 4.01 -7.65
CA LEU A 65 3.59 5.00 -6.63
C LEU A 65 2.52 4.49 -5.65
N SER A 66 1.91 5.39 -4.90
CA SER A 66 1.06 5.09 -3.74
C SER A 66 -0.13 4.17 -4.03
N GLN A 67 -0.73 4.27 -5.23
CA GLN A 67 -1.91 3.48 -5.61
C GLN A 67 -1.77 1.99 -5.37
N GLY A 68 -0.57 1.46 -5.59
CA GLY A 68 -0.31 0.03 -5.47
C GLY A 68 -0.34 -0.48 -4.04
N PHE A 69 -0.05 0.37 -3.06
CA PHE A 69 -0.08 0.02 -1.65
C PHE A 69 -1.46 0.21 -1.00
N MET A 70 -2.34 1.02 -1.59
CA MET A 70 -3.65 1.37 -1.04
C MET A 70 -4.54 0.16 -0.72
N PRO A 71 -4.68 -0.89 -1.56
CA PRO A 71 -5.49 -2.04 -1.21
C PRO A 71 -5.02 -2.73 0.06
N THR A 72 -3.70 -2.77 0.27
CA THR A 72 -3.09 -3.36 1.46
C THR A 72 -3.23 -2.46 2.68
N PHE A 73 -2.90 -1.17 2.56
CA PHE A 73 -2.81 -0.26 3.72
C PHE A 73 -4.19 0.24 4.19
N ILE A 74 -5.10 0.49 3.25
CA ILE A 74 -6.45 1.00 3.58
C ILE A 74 -7.42 -0.14 3.92
N PHE A 75 -7.24 -1.34 3.35
CA PHE A 75 -8.18 -2.45 3.53
C PHE A 75 -7.55 -3.68 4.19
N GLY A 76 -6.38 -4.12 3.71
CA GLY A 76 -5.70 -5.31 4.20
C GLY A 76 -5.29 -5.22 5.66
N LEU A 77 -4.58 -4.15 6.06
CA LEU A 77 -4.12 -3.98 7.45
C LEU A 77 -5.27 -3.77 8.45
N PRO A 78 -6.34 -3.03 8.15
CA PRO A 78 -7.55 -3.07 8.98
C PRO A 78 -8.16 -4.45 9.14
N ALA A 79 -8.14 -5.27 8.08
CA ALA A 79 -8.60 -6.66 8.16
C ALA A 79 -7.72 -7.52 9.09
N VAL A 80 -6.39 -7.32 9.05
CA VAL A 80 -5.44 -7.94 10.00
C VAL A 80 -5.80 -7.58 11.43
N ALA A 81 -5.92 -6.28 11.72
CA ALA A 81 -6.26 -5.79 13.05
C ALA A 81 -7.61 -6.35 13.54
N TYR A 82 -8.60 -6.40 12.65
CA TYR A 82 -9.90 -6.98 12.95
C TYR A 82 -9.83 -8.49 13.21
N ALA A 83 -9.04 -9.23 12.43
CA ALA A 83 -8.82 -10.66 12.66
C ALA A 83 -8.16 -10.92 14.02
N ILE A 84 -7.10 -10.18 14.37
CA ILE A 84 -6.43 -10.27 15.67
C ILE A 84 -7.41 -9.97 16.80
N TYR A 85 -8.19 -8.89 16.70
CA TYR A 85 -9.17 -8.51 17.71
C TYR A 85 -10.25 -9.58 17.91
N ARG A 86 -10.75 -10.18 16.83
CA ARG A 86 -11.81 -11.21 16.88
C ARG A 86 -11.32 -12.53 17.46
N THR A 87 -10.06 -12.88 17.27
CA THR A 87 -9.44 -14.12 17.77
C THR A 87 -8.87 -13.98 19.18
N ALA A 88 -8.56 -12.76 19.60
CA ALA A 88 -8.03 -12.51 20.95
C ALA A 88 -8.99 -12.94 22.05
N ARG A 89 -8.40 -13.43 23.15
CA ARG A 89 -9.13 -13.78 24.38
C ARG A 89 -9.88 -12.57 24.91
N PRO A 90 -11.12 -12.74 25.42
CA PRO A 90 -11.96 -11.63 25.88
C PRO A 90 -11.28 -10.68 26.87
N GLU A 91 -10.48 -11.22 27.78
CA GLU A 91 -9.74 -10.46 28.78
C GLU A 91 -8.66 -9.52 28.19
N ASN A 92 -8.09 -9.88 27.03
CA ASN A 92 -7.05 -9.11 26.37
C ASN A 92 -7.61 -8.06 25.40
N ARG A 93 -8.85 -8.19 24.96
CA ARG A 93 -9.48 -7.29 23.98
C ARG A 93 -9.46 -5.80 24.36
N PRO A 94 -9.71 -5.40 25.62
CA PRO A 94 -9.65 -3.99 26.00
C PRO A 94 -8.25 -3.39 25.81
N VAL A 95 -7.20 -4.17 26.13
CA VAL A 95 -5.81 -3.73 26.05
C VAL A 95 -5.36 -3.55 24.60
N ILE A 96 -5.62 -4.57 23.76
CA ILE A 96 -5.16 -4.54 22.36
C ILE A 96 -5.98 -3.62 21.46
N LYS A 97 -7.24 -3.33 21.83
CA LYS A 97 -8.15 -2.49 21.02
C LYS A 97 -7.53 -1.13 20.69
N GLY A 98 -6.98 -0.46 21.70
CA GLY A 98 -6.37 0.86 21.51
C GLY A 98 -5.15 0.81 20.59
N LEU A 99 -4.28 -0.18 20.80
CA LEU A 99 -3.09 -0.40 19.98
C LEU A 99 -3.46 -0.68 18.52
N LEU A 100 -4.38 -1.61 18.29
CA LEU A 100 -4.82 -1.96 16.94
C LEU A 100 -5.50 -0.78 16.24
N LEU A 101 -6.37 -0.05 16.96
CA LEU A 101 -7.07 1.10 16.39
C LEU A 101 -6.10 2.21 16.02
N SER A 102 -5.12 2.54 16.85
CA SER A 102 -4.11 3.56 16.54
C SER A 102 -3.27 3.16 15.33
N GLY A 103 -2.82 1.92 15.25
CA GLY A 103 -2.09 1.41 14.09
C GLY A 103 -2.91 1.44 12.79
N VAL A 104 -4.21 1.05 12.87
CA VAL A 104 -5.13 1.14 11.73
C VAL A 104 -5.32 2.58 11.28
N LEU A 105 -5.54 3.51 12.21
CA LEU A 105 -5.73 4.92 11.86
C LEU A 105 -4.49 5.49 11.17
N VAL A 106 -3.29 5.19 11.67
CA VAL A 106 -2.04 5.64 11.05
C VAL A 106 -1.91 5.04 9.65
N SER A 107 -2.09 3.73 9.48
CA SER A 107 -1.99 3.07 8.17
C SER A 107 -3.00 3.62 7.18
N VAL A 108 -4.28 3.71 7.57
CA VAL A 108 -5.37 4.12 6.68
C VAL A 108 -5.26 5.60 6.31
N VAL A 109 -4.93 6.47 7.26
CA VAL A 109 -4.90 7.92 7.00
C VAL A 109 -3.63 8.32 6.26
N THR A 110 -2.47 7.87 6.73
CA THR A 110 -1.17 8.34 6.24
C THR A 110 -0.42 7.36 5.35
N GLY A 111 -0.81 6.07 5.34
CA GLY A 111 -0.06 5.02 4.64
C GLY A 111 1.15 4.48 5.41
N ILE A 112 1.38 4.91 6.65
CA ILE A 112 2.44 4.37 7.51
C ILE A 112 1.96 3.06 8.12
N SER A 113 2.47 1.94 7.64
CA SER A 113 1.96 0.59 7.91
C SER A 113 2.74 -0.17 8.98
N GLU A 114 3.95 0.29 9.33
CA GLU A 114 4.88 -0.35 10.25
C GLU A 114 4.27 -0.73 11.60
N PRO A 115 3.44 0.11 12.24
CA PRO A 115 2.89 -0.22 13.55
C PRO A 115 2.10 -1.53 13.57
N ILE A 116 1.37 -1.85 12.49
CA ILE A 116 0.63 -3.11 12.38
C ILE A 116 1.51 -4.22 11.81
N GLU A 117 2.32 -3.94 10.80
CA GLU A 117 3.19 -4.92 10.16
C GLU A 117 4.14 -5.58 11.16
N PHE A 118 4.75 -4.80 12.05
CA PHE A 118 5.69 -5.32 13.02
C PHE A 118 5.02 -6.15 14.12
N LEU A 119 3.74 -5.94 14.41
CA LEU A 119 3.03 -6.82 15.33
C LEU A 119 3.04 -8.28 14.86
N PHE A 120 2.74 -8.53 13.59
CA PHE A 120 2.69 -9.90 13.10
C PHE A 120 4.02 -10.38 12.50
N LEU A 121 4.93 -9.49 12.11
CA LEU A 121 6.28 -9.88 11.67
C LEU A 121 7.00 -10.72 12.73
N PHE A 122 6.99 -10.28 13.98
CA PHE A 122 7.72 -10.95 15.06
C PHE A 122 6.96 -12.15 15.62
N ILE A 123 5.63 -12.13 15.59
CA ILE A 123 4.80 -13.20 16.17
C ILE A 123 4.58 -14.33 15.16
N ALA A 124 4.37 -13.99 13.90
CA ALA A 124 4.02 -14.94 12.84
C ALA A 124 4.70 -14.56 11.51
N PRO A 125 6.00 -14.83 11.33
CA PRO A 125 6.75 -14.47 10.12
C PRO A 125 6.14 -15.02 8.82
N VAL A 126 5.43 -16.15 8.89
CA VAL A 126 4.70 -16.73 7.75
C VAL A 126 3.60 -15.79 7.25
N LEU A 127 2.90 -15.11 8.16
CA LEU A 127 1.90 -14.11 7.80
C LEU A 127 2.55 -12.85 7.19
N TYR A 128 3.77 -12.52 7.61
CA TYR A 128 4.53 -11.45 6.98
C TYR A 128 4.97 -11.83 5.55
N ALA A 129 5.39 -13.06 5.33
CA ALA A 129 5.69 -13.56 3.97
C ALA A 129 4.44 -13.50 3.07
N PHE A 130 3.27 -13.91 3.58
CA PHE A 130 2.00 -13.73 2.88
C PHE A 130 1.74 -12.24 2.56
N HIS A 131 1.94 -11.34 3.52
CA HIS A 131 1.76 -9.91 3.34
C HIS A 131 2.68 -9.31 2.25
N ILE A 132 3.94 -9.74 2.18
CA ILE A 132 4.89 -9.36 1.13
C ILE A 132 4.32 -9.71 -0.26
N VAL A 133 3.86 -10.95 -0.44
CA VAL A 133 3.29 -11.42 -1.72
C VAL A 133 2.03 -10.64 -2.07
N MET A 134 1.12 -10.46 -1.12
CA MET A 134 -0.13 -9.72 -1.34
C MET A 134 0.12 -8.25 -1.68
N SER A 135 1.12 -7.62 -1.10
CA SER A 135 1.48 -6.25 -1.44
C SER A 135 2.04 -6.13 -2.87
N GLY A 136 2.87 -7.08 -3.28
CA GLY A 136 3.31 -7.17 -4.69
C GLY A 136 2.14 -7.37 -5.66
N LEU A 137 1.20 -8.26 -5.30
CA LEU A 137 -0.02 -8.48 -6.09
C LEU A 137 -0.90 -7.23 -6.15
N ALA A 138 -1.00 -6.47 -5.05
CA ALA A 138 -1.76 -5.22 -5.04
C ALA A 138 -1.19 -4.21 -6.06
N LEU A 139 0.13 -3.99 -6.06
CA LEU A 139 0.76 -3.13 -7.06
C LEU A 139 0.50 -3.61 -8.49
N MET A 140 0.62 -4.90 -8.73
CA MET A 140 0.37 -5.48 -10.05
C MET A 140 -1.09 -5.30 -10.49
N VAL A 141 -2.05 -5.61 -9.63
CA VAL A 141 -3.49 -5.51 -9.95
C VAL A 141 -3.89 -4.07 -10.22
N MET A 142 -3.48 -3.13 -9.36
CA MET A 142 -3.79 -1.71 -9.54
C MET A 142 -3.18 -1.15 -10.83
N ALA A 143 -1.96 -1.56 -11.19
CA ALA A 143 -1.31 -1.19 -12.44
C ALA A 143 -2.05 -1.79 -13.66
N LEU A 144 -2.44 -3.06 -13.62
CA LEU A 144 -3.19 -3.73 -14.71
C LEU A 144 -4.58 -3.11 -14.93
N LEU A 145 -5.22 -2.62 -13.88
CA LEU A 145 -6.49 -1.89 -13.97
C LEU A 145 -6.29 -0.47 -14.53
N GLY A 146 -5.06 -0.01 -14.63
CA GLY A 146 -4.73 1.33 -15.11
C GLY A 146 -5.20 2.43 -14.17
N VAL A 147 -5.16 2.18 -12.87
CA VAL A 147 -5.36 3.21 -11.84
C VAL A 147 -4.15 4.12 -11.84
N THR A 148 -4.35 5.44 -11.73
CA THR A 148 -3.28 6.44 -11.82
C THR A 148 -3.31 7.42 -10.64
N ILE A 149 -3.26 6.92 -9.43
CA ILE A 149 -3.14 7.72 -8.21
C ILE A 149 -1.66 7.84 -7.85
N GLY A 150 -1.15 9.05 -7.83
CA GLY A 150 0.26 9.31 -7.57
C GLY A 150 0.63 9.45 -6.11
N ASN A 151 1.73 10.14 -5.85
CA ASN A 151 2.35 10.38 -4.55
C ASN A 151 2.96 9.12 -3.92
N THR A 152 3.20 9.10 -2.59
CA THR A 152 4.21 8.21 -2.01
C THR A 152 3.67 7.17 -1.03
N ASP A 153 2.64 7.50 -0.24
CA ASP A 153 2.41 6.77 1.01
C ASP A 153 1.27 5.75 0.94
N GLY A 154 0.24 6.00 0.13
CA GLY A 154 -0.85 5.04 -0.09
C GLY A 154 -1.95 5.05 0.97
N GLY A 155 -2.10 6.15 1.71
CA GLY A 155 -3.21 6.37 2.63
C GLY A 155 -4.42 7.06 1.97
N ILE A 156 -5.46 7.31 2.78
CA ILE A 156 -6.67 8.04 2.33
C ILE A 156 -6.34 9.46 1.88
N LEU A 157 -5.34 10.11 2.48
CA LEU A 157 -4.94 11.46 2.05
C LEU A 157 -4.48 11.46 0.60
N ASP A 158 -3.66 10.50 0.19
CA ASP A 158 -3.23 10.34 -1.20
C ASP A 158 -4.41 10.01 -2.11
N LEU A 159 -5.30 9.14 -1.68
CA LEU A 159 -6.51 8.80 -2.42
C LEU A 159 -7.38 10.04 -2.69
N LEU A 160 -7.59 10.88 -1.69
CA LEU A 160 -8.42 12.08 -1.83
C LEU A 160 -7.75 13.14 -2.72
N ILE A 161 -6.49 13.48 -2.45
CA ILE A 161 -5.80 14.58 -3.13
C ILE A 161 -5.39 14.19 -4.56
N PHE A 162 -4.81 13.01 -4.74
CA PHE A 162 -4.22 12.58 -6.01
C PHE A 162 -5.08 11.58 -6.79
N GLY A 163 -6.20 11.14 -6.21
CA GLY A 163 -7.21 10.32 -6.86
C GLY A 163 -8.49 11.10 -7.11
N VAL A 164 -9.30 11.27 -6.07
CA VAL A 164 -10.66 11.83 -6.16
C VAL A 164 -10.64 13.27 -6.72
N MET A 165 -9.79 14.13 -6.18
CA MET A 165 -9.70 15.54 -6.62
C MET A 165 -9.14 15.72 -8.04
N GLN A 166 -8.42 14.72 -8.56
CA GLN A 166 -7.93 14.70 -9.94
C GLN A 166 -8.97 14.16 -10.93
N GLY A 167 -10.11 13.70 -10.45
CA GLY A 167 -11.25 13.30 -11.27
C GLY A 167 -11.28 11.81 -11.64
N MET A 168 -12.25 11.45 -12.46
CA MET A 168 -12.54 10.05 -12.81
C MET A 168 -11.48 9.40 -13.71
N SER A 169 -10.65 10.20 -14.37
CA SER A 169 -9.55 9.72 -15.23
C SER A 169 -8.51 8.89 -14.45
N THR A 170 -8.35 9.16 -13.15
CA THR A 170 -7.46 8.39 -12.28
C THR A 170 -7.96 6.99 -11.94
N LYS A 171 -9.22 6.68 -12.25
CA LYS A 171 -9.91 5.42 -11.94
C LYS A 171 -9.86 5.03 -10.46
N TRP A 172 -9.80 6.01 -9.57
CA TRP A 172 -9.71 5.82 -8.11
C TRP A 172 -10.79 4.90 -7.54
N TYR A 173 -11.98 4.88 -8.16
CA TYR A 173 -13.11 4.06 -7.73
C TYR A 173 -12.84 2.55 -7.82
N LEU A 174 -11.90 2.11 -8.67
CA LEU A 174 -11.51 0.70 -8.78
C LEU A 174 -10.76 0.21 -7.53
N LEU A 175 -10.25 1.11 -6.70
CA LEU A 175 -9.66 0.76 -5.42
C LEU A 175 -10.66 0.04 -4.50
N PHE A 176 -11.94 0.40 -4.52
CA PHE A 176 -12.93 -0.17 -3.60
C PHE A 176 -13.21 -1.66 -3.83
N PRO A 177 -13.54 -2.12 -5.05
CA PRO A 177 -13.74 -3.56 -5.27
C PRO A 177 -12.46 -4.37 -5.01
N VAL A 178 -11.29 -3.86 -5.39
CA VAL A 178 -10.00 -4.50 -5.07
C VAL A 178 -9.78 -4.51 -3.56
N GLY A 179 -9.99 -3.41 -2.87
CA GLY A 179 -9.83 -3.29 -1.43
C GLY A 179 -10.76 -4.22 -0.65
N ILE A 180 -12.01 -4.36 -1.05
CA ILE A 180 -12.95 -5.30 -0.42
C ILE A 180 -12.44 -6.75 -0.57
N ALA A 181 -11.95 -7.12 -1.75
CA ALA A 181 -11.35 -8.44 -1.97
C ALA A 181 -10.10 -8.63 -1.07
N TRP A 182 -9.22 -7.61 -0.98
CA TRP A 182 -8.05 -7.63 -0.09
C TRP A 182 -8.45 -7.78 1.38
N PHE A 183 -9.45 -7.01 1.83
CA PHE A 183 -9.97 -7.13 3.19
C PHE A 183 -10.42 -8.56 3.49
N ALA A 184 -11.21 -9.17 2.62
CA ALA A 184 -11.70 -10.53 2.80
C ALA A 184 -10.54 -11.55 2.86
N ILE A 185 -9.60 -11.49 1.90
CA ILE A 185 -8.46 -12.40 1.83
C ILE A 185 -7.61 -12.28 3.11
N TYR A 186 -7.24 -11.07 3.52
CA TYR A 186 -6.46 -10.84 4.73
C TYR A 186 -7.17 -11.32 5.98
N PHE A 187 -8.46 -10.98 6.13
CA PHE A 187 -9.24 -11.38 7.30
C PHE A 187 -9.31 -12.89 7.45
N PHE A 188 -9.64 -13.61 6.39
CA PHE A 188 -9.80 -15.08 6.46
C PHE A 188 -8.46 -15.80 6.65
N VAL A 189 -7.40 -15.37 5.97
CA VAL A 189 -6.07 -15.97 6.10
C VAL A 189 -5.51 -15.74 7.49
N PHE A 190 -5.53 -14.51 8.01
CA PHE A 190 -5.04 -14.20 9.35
C PHE A 190 -5.85 -14.91 10.42
N ARG A 191 -7.18 -14.85 10.34
CA ARG A 191 -8.04 -15.55 11.30
C ARG A 191 -7.80 -17.06 11.30
N TRP A 192 -7.73 -17.67 10.12
CA TRP A 192 -7.45 -19.10 10.00
C TRP A 192 -6.10 -19.48 10.61
N TYR A 193 -5.05 -18.71 10.29
CA TYR A 193 -3.69 -18.98 10.78
C TYR A 193 -3.61 -18.85 12.31
N ILE A 194 -4.15 -17.77 12.88
CA ILE A 194 -4.15 -17.52 14.33
C ILE A 194 -4.87 -18.64 15.07
N LEU A 195 -6.06 -19.03 14.62
CA LEU A 195 -6.85 -20.08 15.26
C LEU A 195 -6.19 -21.47 15.14
N ARG A 196 -5.48 -21.73 14.03
CA ARG A 196 -4.83 -23.03 13.83
C ARG A 196 -3.56 -23.21 14.66
N HIS A 197 -2.84 -22.15 14.95
CA HIS A 197 -1.56 -22.19 15.66
C HIS A 197 -1.67 -21.71 17.12
N ASP A 198 -2.87 -21.38 17.58
CA ASP A 198 -3.16 -20.90 18.95
C ASP A 198 -2.25 -19.74 19.38
N ILE A 199 -2.15 -18.72 18.49
CA ILE A 199 -1.32 -17.53 18.67
C ILE A 199 -2.16 -16.41 19.28
#